data_b668337227a25d4144a1761af2608fb1
#
_entry.id   b668337227a25d4144a1761af2608fb1
#
_cell.length_a   1.000
_cell.length_b   1.000
_cell.length_c   1.000
_cell.angle_alpha   90.00
_cell.angle_beta   90.00
_cell.angle_gamma   90.00
#
_symmetry.space_group_name_H-M   'P 1'
#
loop_
_entity.id
_entity.type
_entity.pdbx_description
1 polymer ?
#
loop_
_entity_poly.entity_id
_entity_poly.type
_entity_poly.pdbx_seq_one_letter_code
_entity_poly.pdbx_strand_id
1 'polypeptide(L)'
;MKGQFDWQVIEEERSPVPPEPEGEQLSGGRRRRPGPLLLVMLLLAAGTLAWLTYQARQRTAAAEEAAIADVLADFRLLLQAAETEDRELTTNLLSGRDRAWAAQQRARVATGALLQEPGLGLVAVETADPSPAVSWLAPALDEATVVITQTITLPDTAETGLLARSWLYRRGDGRWLYAPPRDPAEYWGSRRQRQLGHLTIQYPARDEELALRLADEMAAALEQACAPAGGCPEQMEMVVVLTAQPSGLEAPALEELVFGDGPLYLPAPSWIGEPVDENGFRLLARAYSRPLLLAALGRELWSWRCCDHAPLFQALLDARLAQLDIQPWPMRPEDFAILREREFRLFEDTMTSWYGQAFSPRRDMAWLEAHAVVGFLLAQNPDADLAMLAARLNESPNYWFWAFDFLGERIGDRELEERWQAYAEANR
;
A
#
# COMPACT_ATOMS: atom_id res chain seq x y z
N MET A 1 -18.51 29.61 16.66
CA MET A 1 -19.48 30.52 16.06
C MET A 1 -20.37 29.68 15.17
N LYS A 2 -21.63 29.45 15.59
CA LYS A 2 -22.61 28.69 14.81
C LYS A 2 -23.29 29.69 13.84
N GLY A 3 -23.02 29.56 12.57
CA GLY A 3 -23.77 30.26 11.52
C GLY A 3 -25.04 29.49 11.22
N GLN A 4 -26.15 30.01 11.67
CA GLN A 4 -27.49 29.54 11.37
C GLN A 4 -27.91 30.17 10.05
N PHE A 5 -28.06 29.39 9.00
CA PHE A 5 -28.64 29.85 7.73
C PHE A 5 -30.15 29.80 7.87
N ASP A 6 -30.75 30.99 7.83
CA ASP A 6 -32.20 31.20 7.85
C ASP A 6 -32.70 31.29 6.41
N TRP A 7 -33.50 30.32 6.00
CA TRP A 7 -34.16 30.32 4.70
C TRP A 7 -35.45 31.14 4.83
N GLN A 8 -35.41 32.37 4.34
CA GLN A 8 -36.64 33.14 4.14
C GLN A 8 -37.40 32.60 2.92
N VAL A 9 -38.53 31.97 3.20
CA VAL A 9 -39.52 31.63 2.17
C VAL A 9 -40.18 32.96 1.74
N ILE A 10 -39.88 33.39 0.52
CA ILE A 10 -40.58 34.51 -0.11
C ILE A 10 -41.94 33.97 -0.53
N GLU A 11 -42.99 34.30 0.22
CA GLU A 11 -44.37 34.14 -0.22
C GLU A 11 -44.60 35.06 -1.40
N GLU A 12 -44.80 34.50 -2.60
CA GLU A 12 -45.26 35.20 -3.76
C GLU A 12 -46.69 35.74 -3.48
N GLU A 13 -46.79 37.03 -3.37
CA GLU A 13 -48.02 37.77 -3.30
C GLU A 13 -48.87 37.45 -4.56
N ARG A 14 -49.98 36.75 -4.35
CA ARG A 14 -51.00 36.52 -5.41
C ARG A 14 -51.61 37.84 -5.84
N SER A 15 -51.25 38.32 -7.00
CA SER A 15 -51.93 39.39 -7.67
C SER A 15 -53.41 39.03 -7.91
N PRO A 16 -54.33 39.97 -7.70
CA PRO A 16 -55.76 39.72 -7.91
C PRO A 16 -56.05 39.42 -9.37
N VAL A 17 -56.83 38.37 -9.58
CA VAL A 17 -57.39 37.99 -10.91
C VAL A 17 -58.28 39.11 -11.44
N PRO A 18 -58.04 39.63 -12.64
CA PRO A 18 -58.94 40.54 -13.28
C PRO A 18 -60.25 39.82 -13.70
N PRO A 19 -61.38 40.49 -13.69
CA PRO A 19 -62.68 39.90 -14.07
C PRO A 19 -62.69 39.46 -15.54
N GLU A 20 -63.26 38.28 -15.77
CA GLU A 20 -63.54 37.76 -17.12
C GLU A 20 -64.31 38.74 -17.99
N PRO A 21 -63.87 39.05 -19.21
CA PRO A 21 -64.68 39.73 -20.17
C PRO A 21 -65.74 38.80 -20.77
N GLU A 22 -66.98 39.22 -20.71
CA GLU A 22 -68.13 38.58 -21.32
C GLU A 22 -67.93 38.24 -22.81
N GLY A 23 -68.38 37.03 -23.13
CA GLY A 23 -68.33 36.37 -24.42
C GLY A 23 -68.40 37.18 -25.66
N GLU A 24 -67.32 37.31 -26.37
CA GLU A 24 -67.33 37.50 -27.83
C GLU A 24 -67.27 36.13 -28.50
N GLN A 25 -68.34 35.74 -29.15
CA GLN A 25 -68.46 34.62 -30.06
C GLN A 25 -67.43 34.79 -31.19
N LEU A 26 -66.25 34.29 -31.02
CA LEU A 26 -65.26 34.17 -32.07
C LEU A 26 -65.76 33.15 -33.12
N SER A 27 -66.26 33.73 -34.21
CA SER A 27 -66.55 33.07 -35.47
C SER A 27 -65.48 32.05 -35.83
N GLY A 28 -65.93 30.86 -36.26
CA GLY A 28 -65.12 29.67 -36.63
C GLY A 28 -63.92 30.00 -37.51
N GLY A 29 -62.81 30.29 -36.89
CA GLY A 29 -61.53 30.36 -37.56
C GLY A 29 -61.19 28.97 -38.10
N ARG A 30 -61.26 28.79 -39.42
CA ARG A 30 -60.73 27.64 -40.14
C ARG A 30 -59.36 27.33 -39.60
N ARG A 31 -59.22 26.28 -38.80
CA ARG A 31 -57.88 25.67 -38.45
C ARG A 31 -57.18 25.45 -39.80
N ARG A 32 -56.33 26.39 -40.20
CA ARG A 32 -55.40 26.19 -41.30
C ARG A 32 -54.52 24.99 -40.86
N ARG A 33 -54.80 23.83 -41.47
CA ARG A 33 -53.89 22.64 -41.30
C ARG A 33 -52.51 23.17 -41.67
N PRO A 34 -51.50 22.92 -40.82
CA PRO A 34 -50.12 23.27 -41.12
C PRO A 34 -49.83 22.70 -42.51
N GLY A 35 -49.53 23.59 -43.45
CA GLY A 35 -49.35 23.20 -44.84
C GLY A 35 -48.25 22.18 -44.97
N PRO A 36 -48.31 21.33 -46.01
CA PRO A 36 -47.31 20.25 -46.22
C PRO A 36 -45.87 20.80 -46.22
N LEU A 37 -45.69 22.06 -46.51
CA LEU A 37 -44.41 22.78 -46.49
C LEU A 37 -43.80 22.87 -45.09
N LEU A 38 -44.61 23.06 -44.04
CA LEU A 38 -44.19 23.14 -42.65
C LEU A 38 -43.75 21.76 -42.13
N LEU A 39 -44.44 20.71 -42.57
CA LEU A 39 -44.06 19.31 -42.25
C LEU A 39 -42.72 18.92 -42.89
N VAL A 40 -42.50 19.32 -44.16
CA VAL A 40 -41.24 19.10 -44.87
C VAL A 40 -40.08 19.84 -44.18
N MET A 41 -40.28 21.10 -43.79
CA MET A 41 -39.29 21.88 -43.04
C MET A 41 -38.94 21.24 -41.70
N LEU A 42 -39.93 20.73 -40.94
CA LEU A 42 -39.69 20.01 -39.69
C LEU A 42 -38.91 18.71 -39.90
N LEU A 43 -39.23 17.93 -40.95
CA LEU A 43 -38.49 16.71 -41.28
C LEU A 43 -37.04 17.00 -41.69
N LEU A 44 -36.83 18.07 -42.49
CA LEU A 44 -35.48 18.50 -42.85
C LEU A 44 -34.68 18.98 -41.64
N ALA A 45 -35.30 19.76 -40.73
CA ALA A 45 -34.67 20.21 -39.49
C ALA A 45 -34.34 19.02 -38.56
N ALA A 46 -35.26 18.05 -38.42
CA ALA A 46 -35.01 16.82 -37.65
C ALA A 46 -33.88 15.96 -38.27
N GLY A 47 -33.88 15.84 -39.60
CA GLY A 47 -32.83 15.13 -40.32
C GLY A 47 -31.44 15.77 -40.20
N THR A 48 -31.38 17.10 -40.32
CA THR A 48 -30.13 17.84 -40.11
C THR A 48 -29.63 17.74 -38.66
N LEU A 49 -30.52 17.85 -37.69
CA LEU A 49 -30.17 17.68 -36.26
C LEU A 49 -29.65 16.27 -35.97
N ALA A 50 -30.34 15.25 -36.50
CA ALA A 50 -29.92 13.87 -36.35
C ALA A 50 -28.52 13.61 -37.00
N TRP A 51 -28.29 14.17 -38.16
CA TRP A 51 -27.00 14.08 -38.85
C TRP A 51 -25.89 14.83 -38.10
N LEU A 52 -26.15 16.03 -37.57
CA LEU A 52 -25.19 16.78 -36.76
C LEU A 52 -24.85 16.06 -35.45
N THR A 53 -25.86 15.50 -34.78
CA THR A 53 -25.63 14.70 -33.56
C THR A 53 -24.84 13.42 -33.85
N TYR A 54 -25.12 12.77 -34.97
CA TYR A 54 -24.34 11.61 -35.40
C TYR A 54 -22.85 11.96 -35.69
N GLN A 55 -22.62 13.04 -36.44
CA GLN A 55 -21.26 13.51 -36.70
C GLN A 55 -20.53 13.96 -35.44
N ALA A 56 -21.22 14.65 -34.51
CA ALA A 56 -20.65 15.04 -33.24
C ALA A 56 -20.19 13.80 -32.44
N ARG A 57 -21.06 12.78 -32.35
CA ARG A 57 -20.70 11.50 -31.65
C ARG A 57 -19.51 10.81 -32.29
N GLN A 58 -19.45 10.74 -33.63
CA GLN A 58 -18.29 10.13 -34.30
C GLN A 58 -16.99 10.89 -34.04
N ARG A 59 -17.01 12.23 -34.03
CA ARG A 59 -15.84 13.06 -33.73
C ARG A 59 -15.41 12.91 -32.27
N THR A 60 -16.35 12.81 -31.34
CA THR A 60 -16.05 12.58 -29.95
C THR A 60 -15.40 11.21 -29.76
N ALA A 61 -15.98 10.15 -30.34
CA ALA A 61 -15.41 8.81 -30.26
C ALA A 61 -13.98 8.73 -30.86
N ALA A 62 -13.76 9.35 -32.00
CA ALA A 62 -12.43 9.40 -32.61
C ALA A 62 -11.42 10.20 -31.76
N ALA A 63 -11.87 11.26 -31.09
CA ALA A 63 -11.02 12.03 -30.18
C ALA A 63 -10.67 11.24 -28.90
N GLU A 64 -11.63 10.49 -28.37
CA GLU A 64 -11.42 9.57 -27.23
C GLU A 64 -10.41 8.47 -27.57
N GLU A 65 -10.58 7.81 -28.73
CA GLU A 65 -9.63 6.78 -29.21
C GLU A 65 -8.21 7.34 -29.38
N ALA A 66 -8.09 8.53 -29.96
CA ALA A 66 -6.80 9.20 -30.10
C ALA A 66 -6.20 9.55 -28.74
N ALA A 67 -6.98 10.07 -27.80
CA ALA A 67 -6.51 10.38 -26.45
C ALA A 67 -6.06 9.13 -25.69
N ILE A 68 -6.78 8.00 -25.82
CA ILE A 68 -6.40 6.70 -25.26
C ILE A 68 -5.07 6.22 -25.85
N ALA A 69 -4.92 6.29 -27.17
CA ALA A 69 -3.67 5.90 -27.83
C ALA A 69 -2.48 6.76 -27.38
N ASP A 70 -2.68 8.08 -27.27
CA ASP A 70 -1.64 9.02 -26.84
C ASP A 70 -1.21 8.77 -25.39
N VAL A 71 -2.17 8.60 -24.45
CA VAL A 71 -1.82 8.35 -23.05
C VAL A 71 -1.11 7.02 -22.85
N LEU A 72 -1.51 5.96 -23.59
CA LEU A 72 -0.84 4.67 -23.55
C LEU A 72 0.57 4.73 -24.15
N ALA A 73 0.79 5.57 -25.16
CA ALA A 73 2.13 5.80 -25.73
C ALA A 73 3.05 6.50 -24.70
N ASP A 74 2.57 7.57 -24.05
CA ASP A 74 3.34 8.28 -23.00
C ASP A 74 3.56 7.38 -21.76
N PHE A 75 2.59 6.52 -21.41
CA PHE A 75 2.76 5.52 -20.35
C PHE A 75 3.89 4.52 -20.71
N ARG A 76 3.92 3.98 -21.93
CA ARG A 76 5.00 3.08 -22.36
C ARG A 76 6.37 3.76 -22.35
N LEU A 77 6.43 5.03 -22.71
CA LEU A 77 7.67 5.82 -22.59
C LEU A 77 8.14 5.94 -21.14
N LEU A 78 7.20 6.10 -20.18
CA LEU A 78 7.53 6.13 -18.74
C LEU A 78 8.06 4.76 -18.27
N LEU A 79 7.45 3.64 -18.73
CA LEU A 79 7.97 2.29 -18.46
C LEU A 79 9.38 2.13 -19.00
N GLN A 80 9.61 2.50 -20.24
CA GLN A 80 10.94 2.45 -20.86
C GLN A 80 11.96 3.30 -20.11
N ALA A 81 11.59 4.52 -19.70
CA ALA A 81 12.44 5.38 -18.89
C ALA A 81 12.79 4.75 -17.53
N ALA A 82 11.84 4.05 -16.91
CA ALA A 82 12.06 3.31 -15.66
C ALA A 82 13.00 2.11 -15.85
N GLU A 83 12.83 1.33 -16.91
CA GLU A 83 13.67 0.18 -17.24
C GLU A 83 15.12 0.57 -17.58
N THR A 84 15.30 1.71 -18.24
CA THR A 84 16.62 2.22 -18.65
C THR A 84 17.23 3.19 -17.64
N GLU A 85 16.57 3.46 -16.51
CA GLU A 85 16.96 4.46 -15.50
C GLU A 85 17.22 5.86 -16.08
N ASP A 86 16.51 6.21 -17.18
CA ASP A 86 16.65 7.49 -17.88
C ASP A 86 15.98 8.62 -17.10
N ARG A 87 16.80 9.36 -16.35
CA ARG A 87 16.35 10.48 -15.50
C ARG A 87 15.83 11.67 -16.30
N GLU A 88 16.38 11.94 -17.48
CA GLU A 88 15.97 13.06 -18.32
C GLU A 88 14.61 12.78 -18.94
N LEU A 89 14.42 11.61 -19.57
CA LEU A 89 13.15 11.19 -20.11
C LEU A 89 12.07 11.15 -19.02
N THR A 90 12.38 10.55 -17.85
CA THR A 90 11.48 10.53 -16.70
C THR A 90 11.04 11.94 -16.28
N THR A 91 12.00 12.88 -16.16
CA THR A 91 11.68 14.27 -15.75
C THR A 91 10.71 14.92 -16.74
N ASN A 92 10.86 14.62 -18.04
CA ASN A 92 9.99 15.14 -19.10
C ASN A 92 8.60 14.49 -19.16
N LEU A 93 8.41 13.33 -18.53
CA LEU A 93 7.15 12.59 -18.46
C LEU A 93 6.38 12.80 -17.14
N LEU A 94 6.99 13.49 -16.17
CA LEU A 94 6.35 13.80 -14.90
C LEU A 94 5.76 15.21 -14.88
N SER A 95 4.58 15.36 -14.25
CA SER A 95 4.01 16.67 -13.99
C SER A 95 4.85 17.47 -13.01
N GLY A 96 5.30 18.65 -13.38
CA GLY A 96 6.08 19.56 -12.53
C GLY A 96 5.25 20.37 -11.52
N ARG A 97 3.93 20.19 -11.45
CA ARG A 97 3.04 20.98 -10.58
C ARG A 97 3.30 20.72 -9.09
N ASP A 98 3.52 19.47 -8.71
CA ASP A 98 3.95 19.10 -7.35
C ASP A 98 5.41 18.64 -7.39
N ARG A 99 6.29 19.51 -6.87
CA ARG A 99 7.74 19.27 -6.90
C ARG A 99 8.16 18.14 -5.99
N ALA A 100 7.50 17.98 -4.83
CA ALA A 100 7.83 16.94 -3.86
C ALA A 100 7.46 15.56 -4.42
N TRP A 101 6.25 15.44 -4.94
CA TRP A 101 5.78 14.23 -5.61
C TRP A 101 6.67 13.86 -6.82
N ALA A 102 6.97 14.83 -7.70
CA ALA A 102 7.82 14.59 -8.86
C ALA A 102 9.26 14.17 -8.48
N ALA A 103 9.82 14.75 -7.42
CA ALA A 103 11.13 14.34 -6.89
C ALA A 103 11.13 12.89 -6.41
N GLN A 104 10.08 12.48 -5.73
CA GLN A 104 9.87 11.11 -5.26
C GLN A 104 9.75 10.10 -6.40
N GLN A 105 8.93 10.41 -7.42
CA GLN A 105 8.81 9.53 -8.58
C GLN A 105 10.15 9.39 -9.32
N ARG A 106 10.93 10.47 -9.44
CA ARG A 106 12.28 10.41 -10.02
C ARG A 106 13.24 9.53 -9.21
N ALA A 107 13.16 9.60 -7.88
CA ALA A 107 13.96 8.73 -7.02
C ALA A 107 13.62 7.25 -7.24
N ARG A 108 12.32 6.92 -7.32
CA ARG A 108 11.86 5.55 -7.61
C ARG A 108 12.29 5.04 -8.98
N VAL A 109 12.30 5.88 -10.00
CA VAL A 109 12.85 5.50 -11.32
C VAL A 109 14.35 5.25 -11.22
N ALA A 110 15.08 6.14 -10.53
CA ALA A 110 16.54 6.02 -10.40
C ALA A 110 17.01 4.76 -9.65
N THR A 111 16.12 4.11 -8.90
CA THR A 111 16.38 2.85 -8.19
C THR A 111 15.74 1.64 -8.84
N GLY A 112 15.07 1.80 -10.01
CA GLY A 112 14.27 0.73 -10.62
C GLY A 112 12.96 0.41 -9.87
N ALA A 113 12.72 1.06 -8.74
CA ALA A 113 11.59 0.74 -7.84
C ALA A 113 10.21 1.10 -8.41
N LEU A 114 10.14 1.98 -9.42
CA LEU A 114 8.85 2.45 -9.93
C LEU A 114 7.93 1.33 -10.42
N LEU A 115 8.48 0.33 -11.07
CA LEU A 115 7.73 -0.81 -11.61
C LEU A 115 7.82 -2.04 -10.71
N GLN A 116 9.00 -2.28 -10.14
CA GLN A 116 9.32 -3.50 -9.41
C GLN A 116 8.79 -3.51 -7.98
N GLU A 117 8.58 -2.34 -7.36
CA GLU A 117 8.16 -2.21 -5.97
C GLU A 117 6.84 -1.46 -5.86
N PRO A 118 5.70 -2.15 -5.80
CA PRO A 118 4.42 -1.50 -5.50
C PRO A 118 4.44 -0.70 -4.20
N GLY A 119 5.08 -1.23 -3.17
CA GLY A 119 5.22 -0.66 -1.84
C GLY A 119 5.06 -1.70 -0.73
N LEU A 120 5.34 -1.33 0.51
CA LEU A 120 5.23 -2.19 1.70
C LEU A 120 6.01 -3.52 1.59
N GLY A 121 7.12 -3.51 0.86
CA GLY A 121 7.93 -4.70 0.64
C GLY A 121 7.37 -5.69 -0.40
N LEU A 122 6.26 -5.37 -1.05
CA LEU A 122 5.76 -6.14 -2.18
C LEU A 122 6.68 -5.96 -3.39
N VAL A 123 6.96 -7.03 -4.10
CA VAL A 123 7.82 -7.05 -5.28
C VAL A 123 7.02 -7.54 -6.48
N ALA A 124 7.11 -6.84 -7.61
CA ALA A 124 6.55 -7.31 -8.86
C ALA A 124 7.42 -8.44 -9.43
N VAL A 125 6.77 -9.56 -9.75
CA VAL A 125 7.42 -10.67 -10.48
C VAL A 125 7.47 -10.27 -11.94
N GLU A 126 8.63 -10.43 -12.58
CA GLU A 126 8.76 -10.25 -14.02
C GLU A 126 7.79 -11.19 -14.74
N THR A 127 6.70 -10.66 -15.22
CA THR A 127 5.76 -11.34 -16.10
C THR A 127 5.82 -10.69 -17.49
N ALA A 128 5.50 -11.46 -18.50
CA ALA A 128 5.37 -10.96 -19.85
C ALA A 128 4.53 -9.67 -19.87
N ASP A 129 5.05 -8.71 -20.61
CA ASP A 129 4.58 -7.34 -20.88
C ASP A 129 3.20 -6.98 -20.28
N PRO A 130 3.14 -6.20 -19.20
CA PRO A 130 1.87 -5.83 -18.60
C PRO A 130 1.05 -5.04 -19.63
N SER A 131 -0.11 -5.56 -20.03
CA SER A 131 -0.98 -4.88 -20.98
C SER A 131 -1.67 -3.70 -20.29
N PRO A 132 -1.21 -2.43 -20.49
CA PRO A 132 -1.84 -1.28 -19.91
C PRO A 132 -3.20 -1.01 -20.54
N ALA A 133 -4.16 -0.61 -19.74
CA ALA A 133 -5.49 -0.20 -20.18
C ALA A 133 -5.88 1.14 -19.58
N VAL A 134 -6.58 1.98 -20.34
CA VAL A 134 -7.22 3.18 -19.80
C VAL A 134 -8.52 2.77 -19.14
N SER A 135 -8.59 2.89 -17.81
CA SER A 135 -9.78 2.57 -17.03
C SER A 135 -10.76 3.75 -16.92
N TRP A 136 -10.26 4.96 -17.06
CA TRP A 136 -11.06 6.17 -17.02
C TRP A 136 -10.39 7.28 -17.85
N LEU A 137 -11.21 8.04 -18.55
CA LEU A 137 -10.84 9.22 -19.32
C LEU A 137 -11.84 10.35 -19.03
N ALA A 138 -11.32 11.51 -18.64
CA ALA A 138 -12.17 12.67 -18.37
C ALA A 138 -12.93 13.12 -19.63
N PRO A 139 -14.17 13.62 -19.51
CA PRO A 139 -14.93 14.12 -20.65
C PRO A 139 -14.24 15.28 -21.41
N ALA A 140 -13.39 16.04 -20.72
CA ALA A 140 -12.57 17.10 -21.30
C ALA A 140 -11.32 16.58 -22.03
N LEU A 141 -11.04 15.28 -21.99
CA LEU A 141 -9.87 14.62 -22.56
C LEU A 141 -8.54 15.22 -22.06
N ASP A 142 -8.51 15.64 -20.80
CA ASP A 142 -7.35 16.27 -20.17
C ASP A 142 -6.83 15.52 -18.94
N GLU A 143 -7.56 14.51 -18.47
CA GLU A 143 -7.16 13.58 -17.41
C GLU A 143 -7.52 12.14 -17.78
N ALA A 144 -6.66 11.19 -17.41
CA ALA A 144 -6.87 9.76 -17.65
C ALA A 144 -6.28 8.93 -16.51
N THR A 145 -6.85 7.75 -16.27
CA THR A 145 -6.29 6.74 -15.40
C THR A 145 -5.87 5.53 -16.24
N VAL A 146 -4.59 5.21 -16.20
CA VAL A 146 -4.03 3.98 -16.79
C VAL A 146 -3.93 2.95 -15.68
N VAL A 147 -4.37 1.73 -15.95
CA VAL A 147 -4.28 0.60 -15.03
C VAL A 147 -3.40 -0.49 -15.65
N ILE A 148 -2.52 -1.04 -14.84
CA ILE A 148 -1.76 -2.25 -15.16
C ILE A 148 -2.06 -3.30 -14.10
N THR A 149 -2.19 -4.56 -14.52
CA THR A 149 -2.23 -5.69 -13.61
C THR A 149 -0.86 -6.31 -13.52
N GLN A 150 -0.32 -6.42 -12.32
CA GLN A 150 1.01 -6.97 -12.05
C GLN A 150 0.89 -8.19 -11.15
N THR A 151 1.70 -9.22 -11.44
CA THR A 151 1.93 -10.32 -10.50
C THR A 151 2.88 -9.84 -9.42
N ILE A 152 2.48 -10.00 -8.18
CA ILE A 152 3.26 -9.59 -7.01
C ILE A 152 3.60 -10.78 -6.12
N THR A 153 4.64 -10.63 -5.32
CA THR A 153 5.04 -11.54 -4.27
C THR A 153 5.56 -10.76 -3.05
N LEU A 154 5.62 -11.41 -1.90
CA LEU A 154 6.45 -10.95 -0.79
C LEU A 154 7.85 -11.59 -0.89
N PRO A 155 8.92 -10.92 -0.43
CA PRO A 155 10.26 -11.50 -0.39
C PRO A 155 10.28 -12.86 0.31
N ASP A 156 11.05 -13.79 -0.24
CA ASP A 156 11.24 -15.14 0.28
C ASP A 156 9.99 -16.02 0.32
N THR A 157 8.89 -15.64 -0.35
CA THR A 157 7.73 -16.50 -0.55
C THR A 157 7.65 -16.99 -2.00
N ALA A 158 7.08 -18.18 -2.19
CA ALA A 158 6.72 -18.67 -3.51
C ALA A 158 5.29 -18.25 -3.91
N GLU A 159 4.56 -17.63 -2.99
CA GLU A 159 3.19 -17.18 -3.24
C GLU A 159 3.17 -15.96 -4.15
N THR A 160 2.28 -16.00 -5.13
CA THR A 160 2.05 -14.88 -6.04
C THR A 160 0.58 -14.53 -6.07
N GLY A 161 0.28 -13.27 -6.30
CA GLY A 161 -1.08 -12.73 -6.45
C GLY A 161 -1.10 -11.59 -7.46
N LEU A 162 -2.28 -11.09 -7.79
CA LEU A 162 -2.45 -10.03 -8.78
C LEU A 162 -2.91 -8.74 -8.13
N LEU A 163 -2.22 -7.62 -8.45
CA LEU A 163 -2.64 -6.26 -8.12
C LEU A 163 -2.86 -5.42 -9.37
N ALA A 164 -3.97 -4.68 -9.39
CA ALA A 164 -4.23 -3.63 -10.38
C ALA A 164 -3.72 -2.29 -9.84
N ARG A 165 -2.72 -1.72 -10.50
CA ARG A 165 -2.13 -0.43 -10.12
C ARG A 165 -2.63 0.66 -11.05
N SER A 166 -3.05 1.78 -10.44
CA SER A 166 -3.62 2.93 -11.14
C SER A 166 -2.61 4.08 -11.24
N TRP A 167 -2.50 4.65 -12.42
CA TRP A 167 -1.58 5.73 -12.75
C TRP A 167 -2.36 6.89 -13.33
N LEU A 168 -2.35 8.04 -12.65
CA LEU A 168 -3.05 9.24 -13.11
C LEU A 168 -2.20 9.99 -14.14
N TYR A 169 -2.81 10.30 -15.25
CA TYR A 169 -2.22 11.11 -16.31
C TYR A 169 -3.00 12.41 -16.50
N ARG A 170 -2.26 13.46 -16.81
CA ARG A 170 -2.84 14.76 -17.12
C ARG A 170 -2.17 15.34 -18.36
N ARG A 171 -2.99 15.93 -19.22
CA ARG A 171 -2.50 16.60 -20.42
C ARG A 171 -1.81 17.93 -20.06
N GLY A 172 -0.57 18.10 -20.54
CA GLY A 172 0.23 19.32 -20.34
C GLY A 172 1.28 19.43 -21.42
N ASP A 173 1.55 20.63 -21.93
CA ASP A 173 2.57 20.91 -22.95
C ASP A 173 2.49 20.01 -24.20
N GLY A 174 1.26 19.65 -24.60
CA GLY A 174 0.99 18.84 -25.80
C GLY A 174 1.14 17.33 -25.64
N ARG A 175 1.42 16.82 -24.43
CA ARG A 175 1.56 15.40 -24.13
C ARG A 175 0.83 15.03 -22.84
N TRP A 176 0.75 13.73 -22.55
CA TRP A 176 0.26 13.22 -21.29
C TRP A 176 1.41 13.05 -20.30
N LEU A 177 1.24 13.60 -19.09
CA LEU A 177 2.23 13.57 -18.03
C LEU A 177 1.70 12.73 -16.87
N TYR A 178 2.50 11.85 -16.32
CA TYR A 178 2.19 11.20 -15.06
C TYR A 178 2.09 12.26 -13.96
N ALA A 179 0.99 12.29 -13.23
CA ALA A 179 0.62 13.40 -12.36
C ALA A 179 -0.05 12.93 -11.07
N PRO A 180 0.08 13.68 -9.96
CA PRO A 180 -0.78 13.49 -8.80
C PRO A 180 -2.20 13.97 -9.09
N PRO A 181 -3.20 13.60 -8.26
CA PRO A 181 -4.56 14.12 -8.37
C PRO A 181 -4.60 15.65 -8.44
N ARG A 182 -5.51 16.22 -9.23
CA ARG A 182 -5.67 17.69 -9.39
C ARG A 182 -6.14 18.34 -8.10
N ASP A 183 -7.16 17.76 -7.51
CA ASP A 183 -7.67 18.08 -6.19
C ASP A 183 -7.56 16.83 -5.29
N PRO A 184 -6.53 16.77 -4.44
CA PRO A 184 -6.35 15.64 -3.53
C PRO A 184 -7.53 15.48 -2.56
N ALA A 185 -8.20 16.57 -2.16
CA ALA A 185 -9.31 16.48 -1.23
C ALA A 185 -10.56 15.86 -1.87
N GLU A 186 -10.84 16.20 -3.12
CA GLU A 186 -11.93 15.58 -3.90
C GLU A 186 -11.59 14.12 -4.25
N TYR A 187 -10.37 13.84 -4.70
CA TYR A 187 -9.94 12.51 -5.13
C TYR A 187 -9.93 11.48 -4.00
N TRP A 188 -9.41 11.86 -2.84
CA TRP A 188 -9.30 10.98 -1.67
C TRP A 188 -10.58 11.00 -0.81
N GLY A 189 -11.34 12.06 -0.89
CA GLY A 189 -12.52 12.31 -0.05
C GLY A 189 -12.16 12.58 1.41
N SER A 190 -13.18 12.56 2.27
CA SER A 190 -13.00 12.80 3.71
C SER A 190 -12.27 11.64 4.38
N ARG A 191 -11.50 11.95 5.44
CA ARG A 191 -10.92 10.93 6.32
C ARG A 191 -12.01 10.25 7.11
N ARG A 192 -12.00 8.93 7.14
CA ARG A 192 -12.87 8.06 7.93
C ARG A 192 -12.07 7.28 8.95
N GLN A 193 -12.76 6.74 9.95
CA GLN A 193 -12.13 5.97 11.02
C GLN A 193 -13.02 4.79 11.39
N ARG A 194 -12.37 3.66 11.73
CA ARG A 194 -13.01 2.48 12.32
C ARG A 194 -12.15 1.95 13.46
N GLN A 195 -12.80 1.51 14.53
CA GLN A 195 -12.17 0.82 15.66
C GLN A 195 -12.56 -0.66 15.66
N LEU A 196 -11.58 -1.54 15.85
CA LEU A 196 -11.72 -3.00 15.91
C LEU A 196 -10.86 -3.51 17.08
N GLY A 197 -11.48 -3.76 18.23
CA GLY A 197 -10.72 -4.14 19.43
C GLY A 197 -9.67 -3.10 19.79
N HIS A 198 -8.41 -3.52 19.78
CA HIS A 198 -7.23 -2.69 20.09
C HIS A 198 -6.67 -1.91 18.88
N LEU A 199 -7.26 -2.09 17.70
CA LEU A 199 -6.84 -1.42 16.47
C LEU A 199 -7.81 -0.30 16.11
N THR A 200 -7.29 0.91 15.94
CA THR A 200 -7.98 2.03 15.30
C THR A 200 -7.35 2.30 13.94
N ILE A 201 -8.12 2.21 12.86
CA ILE A 201 -7.66 2.52 11.51
C ILE A 201 -8.32 3.79 10.97
N GLN A 202 -7.52 4.71 10.43
CA GLN A 202 -7.96 5.91 9.73
C GLN A 202 -7.60 5.82 8.26
N TYR A 203 -8.54 6.13 7.38
CA TYR A 203 -8.37 5.94 5.94
C TYR A 203 -9.11 7.01 5.13
N PRO A 204 -8.70 7.30 3.88
CA PRO A 204 -9.46 8.15 2.97
C PRO A 204 -10.73 7.44 2.49
N ALA A 205 -11.82 8.19 2.28
CA ALA A 205 -13.12 7.63 1.88
C ALA A 205 -13.05 6.82 0.57
N ARG A 206 -12.13 7.18 -0.33
CA ARG A 206 -11.88 6.44 -1.58
C ARG A 206 -11.53 4.96 -1.34
N ASP A 207 -10.76 4.68 -0.30
CA ASP A 207 -10.25 3.33 -0.02
C ASP A 207 -11.14 2.55 0.96
N GLU A 208 -12.33 3.03 1.30
CA GLU A 208 -13.15 2.49 2.39
C GLU A 208 -13.34 0.97 2.32
N GLU A 209 -13.75 0.44 1.19
CA GLU A 209 -14.03 -1.01 1.06
C GLU A 209 -12.79 -1.85 1.33
N LEU A 210 -11.67 -1.51 0.68
CA LEU A 210 -10.42 -2.24 0.84
C LEU A 210 -9.80 -2.01 2.22
N ALA A 211 -9.86 -0.78 2.75
CA ALA A 211 -9.35 -0.45 4.06
C ALA A 211 -10.10 -1.21 5.19
N LEU A 212 -11.41 -1.41 5.05
CA LEU A 212 -12.19 -2.17 6.01
C LEU A 212 -11.84 -3.67 5.99
N ARG A 213 -11.66 -4.26 4.81
CA ARG A 213 -11.21 -5.65 4.68
C ARG A 213 -9.80 -5.83 5.26
N LEU A 214 -8.88 -4.92 4.98
CA LEU A 214 -7.53 -4.93 5.55
C LEU A 214 -7.57 -4.77 7.08
N ALA A 215 -8.44 -3.91 7.60
CA ALA A 215 -8.59 -3.70 9.04
C ALA A 215 -9.03 -4.96 9.77
N ASP A 216 -9.95 -5.75 9.20
CA ASP A 216 -10.40 -7.01 9.77
C ASP A 216 -9.24 -8.03 9.85
N GLU A 217 -8.42 -8.16 8.79
CA GLU A 217 -7.22 -9.04 8.77
C GLU A 217 -6.13 -8.55 9.75
N MET A 218 -5.87 -7.25 9.78
CA MET A 218 -4.89 -6.63 10.68
C MET A 218 -5.30 -6.80 12.15
N ALA A 219 -6.57 -6.65 12.47
CA ALA A 219 -7.10 -6.85 13.83
C ALA A 219 -6.97 -8.33 14.25
N ALA A 220 -7.32 -9.27 13.35
CA ALA A 220 -7.16 -10.71 13.61
C ALA A 220 -5.69 -11.09 13.83
N ALA A 221 -4.77 -10.56 13.03
CA ALA A 221 -3.34 -10.79 13.19
C ALA A 221 -2.81 -10.22 14.53
N LEU A 222 -3.31 -9.05 14.95
CA LEU A 222 -2.96 -8.44 16.23
C LEU A 222 -3.44 -9.29 17.42
N GLU A 223 -4.69 -9.75 17.39
CA GLU A 223 -5.22 -10.65 18.41
C GLU A 223 -4.44 -11.97 18.49
N GLN A 224 -4.06 -12.53 17.35
CA GLN A 224 -3.24 -13.73 17.28
C GLN A 224 -1.82 -13.48 17.86
N ALA A 225 -1.25 -12.30 17.65
CA ALA A 225 0.03 -11.95 18.25
C ALA A 225 -0.03 -11.84 19.77
N CYS A 226 -1.17 -11.37 20.31
CA CYS A 226 -1.41 -11.25 21.74
C CYS A 226 -1.80 -12.56 22.44
N ALA A 227 -2.27 -13.57 21.71
CA ALA A 227 -2.82 -14.80 22.28
C ALA A 227 -1.91 -15.53 23.29
N PRO A 228 -0.56 -15.65 23.06
CA PRO A 228 0.32 -16.29 24.04
C PRO A 228 0.38 -15.59 25.39
N ALA A 229 0.12 -14.28 25.44
CA ALA A 229 0.06 -13.51 26.69
C ALA A 229 -1.31 -13.57 27.37
N GLY A 230 -2.24 -14.38 26.88
CA GLY A 230 -3.62 -14.47 27.37
C GLY A 230 -4.54 -13.39 26.81
N GLY A 231 -4.13 -12.67 25.80
CA GLY A 231 -4.84 -11.57 25.14
C GLY A 231 -4.03 -10.29 25.08
N CYS A 232 -4.52 -9.31 24.34
CA CYS A 232 -3.89 -8.00 24.28
C CYS A 232 -4.08 -7.25 25.62
N PRO A 233 -3.07 -6.48 26.09
CA PRO A 233 -3.20 -5.62 27.27
C PRO A 233 -4.37 -4.65 27.13
N GLU A 234 -5.16 -4.45 28.20
CA GLU A 234 -6.35 -3.57 28.17
C GLU A 234 -6.04 -2.12 27.72
N GLN A 235 -4.85 -1.62 28.08
CA GLN A 235 -4.39 -0.27 27.74
C GLN A 235 -3.78 -0.16 26.34
N MET A 236 -3.61 -1.28 25.63
CA MET A 236 -3.02 -1.27 24.30
C MET A 236 -3.97 -0.61 23.30
N GLU A 237 -3.48 0.37 22.58
CA GLU A 237 -4.19 1.02 21.48
C GLU A 237 -3.23 1.24 20.31
N MET A 238 -3.47 0.53 19.22
CA MET A 238 -2.71 0.67 17.97
C MET A 238 -3.49 1.54 16.99
N VAL A 239 -2.91 2.67 16.61
CA VAL A 239 -3.52 3.59 15.63
C VAL A 239 -2.77 3.50 14.32
N VAL A 240 -3.45 3.10 13.26
CA VAL A 240 -2.93 3.06 11.89
C VAL A 240 -3.59 4.14 11.06
N VAL A 241 -2.79 4.95 10.38
CA VAL A 241 -3.25 6.01 9.48
C VAL A 241 -2.84 5.68 8.06
N LEU A 242 -3.81 5.27 7.25
CA LEU A 242 -3.61 5.09 5.82
C LEU A 242 -3.53 6.47 5.15
N THR A 243 -2.33 6.82 4.71
CA THR A 243 -2.07 8.18 4.20
C THR A 243 -2.25 8.26 2.68
N ALA A 244 -2.97 9.29 2.26
CA ALA A 244 -3.08 9.66 0.85
C ALA A 244 -1.82 10.37 0.31
N GLN A 245 -0.83 10.65 1.15
CA GLN A 245 0.42 11.25 0.72
C GLN A 245 1.36 10.17 0.17
N PRO A 246 1.94 10.36 -1.02
CA PRO A 246 2.81 9.36 -1.63
C PRO A 246 4.20 9.26 -0.98
N SER A 247 4.47 10.06 0.06
CA SER A 247 5.71 10.02 0.83
C SER A 247 5.74 8.80 1.75
N GLY A 248 6.06 7.64 1.26
CA GLY A 248 6.18 6.45 2.08
C GLY A 248 5.37 5.29 1.55
N LEU A 249 5.62 4.92 0.29
CA LEU A 249 5.24 3.60 -0.20
C LEU A 249 6.03 2.49 0.52
N GLU A 250 7.14 2.87 1.14
CA GLU A 250 7.93 2.00 2.01
C GLU A 250 7.30 1.90 3.41
N ALA A 251 7.43 0.76 4.02
CA ALA A 251 7.14 0.63 5.45
C ALA A 251 8.12 1.50 6.25
N PRO A 252 7.71 2.06 7.40
CA PRO A 252 8.62 2.75 8.30
C PRO A 252 9.83 1.89 8.66
N ALA A 253 10.97 2.51 8.95
CA ALA A 253 12.16 1.81 9.39
C ALA A 253 11.89 1.00 10.67
N LEU A 254 12.60 -0.11 10.86
CA LEU A 254 12.37 -1.00 12.01
C LEU A 254 12.53 -0.26 13.35
N GLU A 255 13.50 0.66 13.43
CA GLU A 255 13.69 1.53 14.59
C GLU A 255 12.45 2.38 14.89
N GLU A 256 11.84 2.95 13.86
CA GLU A 256 10.63 3.76 14.00
C GLU A 256 9.44 2.90 14.40
N LEU A 257 9.33 1.69 13.86
CA LEU A 257 8.30 0.73 14.24
C LEU A 257 8.42 0.31 15.70
N VAL A 258 9.62 0.00 16.17
CA VAL A 258 9.87 -0.54 17.51
C VAL A 258 9.91 0.55 18.58
N PHE A 259 10.47 1.72 18.29
CA PHE A 259 10.69 2.78 19.30
C PHE A 259 9.84 4.03 19.09
N GLY A 260 9.18 4.17 17.93
CA GLY A 260 8.38 5.35 17.64
C GLY A 260 7.15 5.43 18.52
N ASP A 261 6.79 6.66 18.92
CA ASP A 261 5.56 6.95 19.61
C ASP A 261 4.47 7.42 18.64
N GLY A 262 3.23 7.07 18.91
CA GLY A 262 2.07 7.57 18.16
C GLY A 262 1.64 6.71 16.98
N PRO A 263 0.82 7.27 16.06
CA PRO A 263 0.20 6.53 14.97
C PRO A 263 1.20 5.95 13.98
N LEU A 264 0.89 4.76 13.47
CA LEU A 264 1.61 4.13 12.38
C LEU A 264 1.08 4.65 11.05
N TYR A 265 1.92 5.35 10.28
CA TYR A 265 1.56 5.87 8.97
C TYR A 265 1.94 4.86 7.89
N LEU A 266 0.94 4.39 7.14
CA LEU A 266 1.11 3.48 6.01
C LEU A 266 0.48 4.10 4.76
N PRO A 267 0.92 3.73 3.55
CA PRO A 267 0.30 4.23 2.33
C PRO A 267 -1.16 3.81 2.22
N ALA A 268 -1.99 4.64 1.62
CA ALA A 268 -3.35 4.28 1.26
C ALA A 268 -3.35 3.13 0.24
N PRO A 269 -4.26 2.13 0.34
CA PRO A 269 -4.24 0.93 -0.50
C PRO A 269 -4.24 1.21 -2.00
N SER A 270 -4.98 2.20 -2.47
CA SER A 270 -5.00 2.58 -3.89
C SER A 270 -3.65 3.09 -4.44
N TRP A 271 -2.69 3.47 -3.58
CA TRP A 271 -1.31 3.74 -4.00
C TRP A 271 -0.51 2.47 -4.27
N ILE A 272 -0.76 1.41 -3.50
CA ILE A 272 -0.09 0.11 -3.64
C ILE A 272 -0.68 -0.64 -4.83
N GLY A 273 -2.01 -0.70 -4.90
CA GLY A 273 -2.80 -1.39 -5.91
C GLY A 273 -4.01 -2.09 -5.33
N GLU A 274 -5.03 -2.28 -6.15
CA GLU A 274 -6.24 -3.00 -5.79
C GLU A 274 -6.05 -4.51 -6.08
N PRO A 275 -6.36 -5.41 -5.13
CA PRO A 275 -6.24 -6.85 -5.37
C PRO A 275 -7.24 -7.31 -6.43
N VAL A 276 -6.75 -8.05 -7.43
CA VAL A 276 -7.56 -8.61 -8.52
C VAL A 276 -8.06 -10.02 -8.15
N ASP A 277 -7.29 -10.71 -7.33
CA ASP A 277 -7.62 -12.06 -6.84
C ASP A 277 -7.43 -12.17 -5.31
N GLU A 278 -7.88 -13.27 -4.74
CA GLU A 278 -7.78 -13.53 -3.30
C GLU A 278 -6.35 -13.70 -2.84
N ASN A 279 -5.45 -14.18 -3.70
CA ASN A 279 -4.02 -14.27 -3.38
C ASN A 279 -3.40 -12.87 -3.29
N GLY A 280 -3.73 -11.96 -4.23
CA GLY A 280 -3.33 -10.55 -4.17
C GLY A 280 -3.80 -9.87 -2.90
N PHE A 281 -5.06 -10.12 -2.48
CA PHE A 281 -5.57 -9.60 -1.22
C PHE A 281 -4.80 -10.15 -0.01
N ARG A 282 -4.51 -11.45 0.03
CA ARG A 282 -3.76 -12.08 1.12
C ARG A 282 -2.35 -11.52 1.27
N LEU A 283 -1.63 -11.36 0.14
CA LEU A 283 -0.30 -10.76 0.14
C LEU A 283 -0.34 -9.30 0.60
N LEU A 284 -1.35 -8.55 0.14
CA LEU A 284 -1.56 -7.15 0.56
C LEU A 284 -1.86 -7.07 2.06
N ALA A 285 -2.73 -7.92 2.59
CA ALA A 285 -3.05 -7.97 4.02
C ALA A 285 -1.83 -8.28 4.87
N ARG A 286 -0.98 -9.24 4.46
CA ARG A 286 0.30 -9.53 5.12
C ARG A 286 1.25 -8.35 5.08
N ALA A 287 1.34 -7.65 3.94
CA ALA A 287 2.18 -6.47 3.78
C ALA A 287 1.79 -5.32 4.73
N TYR A 288 0.47 -5.13 4.99
CA TYR A 288 -0.03 -4.15 5.97
C TYR A 288 0.08 -4.65 7.42
N SER A 289 -0.14 -5.94 7.66
CA SER A 289 -0.06 -6.51 9.01
C SER A 289 1.37 -6.54 9.55
N ARG A 290 2.37 -6.72 8.68
CA ARG A 290 3.77 -6.79 9.09
C ARG A 290 4.24 -5.56 9.89
N PRO A 291 4.14 -4.31 9.40
CA PRO A 291 4.56 -3.13 10.18
C PRO A 291 3.70 -2.92 11.44
N LEU A 292 2.40 -3.22 11.42
CA LEU A 292 1.56 -3.19 12.61
C LEU A 292 2.06 -4.14 13.69
N LEU A 293 2.35 -5.39 13.33
CA LEU A 293 2.82 -6.40 14.28
C LEU A 293 4.22 -6.10 14.81
N LEU A 294 5.13 -5.58 13.98
CA LEU A 294 6.45 -5.13 14.43
C LEU A 294 6.32 -4.01 15.46
N ALA A 295 5.44 -3.04 15.23
CA ALA A 295 5.16 -1.97 16.18
C ALA A 295 4.51 -2.50 17.46
N ALA A 296 3.50 -3.36 17.35
CA ALA A 296 2.82 -3.96 18.51
C ALA A 296 3.78 -4.81 19.37
N LEU A 297 4.56 -5.69 18.74
CA LEU A 297 5.54 -6.52 19.43
C LEU A 297 6.64 -5.68 20.09
N GLY A 298 7.20 -4.71 19.38
CA GLY A 298 8.29 -3.89 19.89
C GLY A 298 7.88 -2.94 21.01
N ARG A 299 6.77 -2.23 20.85
CA ARG A 299 6.35 -1.16 21.78
C ARG A 299 5.55 -1.70 22.95
N GLU A 300 4.56 -2.56 22.69
CA GLU A 300 3.51 -2.87 23.65
C GLU A 300 3.66 -4.25 24.29
N LEU A 301 3.97 -5.28 23.48
CA LEU A 301 3.95 -6.65 23.96
C LEU A 301 5.28 -7.09 24.57
N TRP A 302 6.41 -6.73 23.97
CA TRP A 302 7.73 -7.16 24.42
C TRP A 302 8.52 -6.03 25.09
N SER A 303 8.06 -4.79 25.01
CA SER A 303 8.60 -3.60 25.69
C SER A 303 10.13 -3.49 25.57
N TRP A 304 10.65 -3.63 24.35
CA TRP A 304 12.08 -3.60 24.08
C TRP A 304 12.70 -2.26 24.48
N ARG A 305 13.78 -2.32 25.26
CA ARG A 305 14.46 -1.14 25.82
C ARG A 305 15.77 -0.86 25.11
N CYS A 306 15.81 -0.67 23.91
CA CYS A 306 16.95 -0.23 23.10
C CYS A 306 18.38 -0.77 23.43
N CYS A 307 18.97 -1.14 22.41
CA CYS A 307 20.33 -1.08 21.89
C CYS A 307 21.29 -2.19 22.28
N ASP A 308 21.13 -2.88 23.37
CA ASP A 308 21.91 -4.07 23.64
C ASP A 308 21.28 -5.26 22.93
N HIS A 309 22.05 -5.97 22.09
CA HIS A 309 21.59 -7.14 21.37
C HIS A 309 20.44 -6.92 20.36
N ALA A 310 20.29 -5.71 19.78
CA ALA A 310 19.23 -5.39 18.81
C ALA A 310 19.15 -6.38 17.62
N PRO A 311 20.25 -6.92 17.06
CA PRO A 311 20.17 -7.94 16.01
C PRO A 311 19.46 -9.23 16.46
N LEU A 312 19.66 -9.67 17.70
CA LEU A 312 18.94 -10.84 18.24
C LEU A 312 17.45 -10.55 18.44
N PHE A 313 17.12 -9.36 18.94
CA PHE A 313 15.74 -8.95 19.07
C PHE A 313 15.04 -8.88 17.71
N GLN A 314 15.72 -8.37 16.69
CA GLN A 314 15.23 -8.37 15.30
C GLN A 314 14.95 -9.80 14.81
N ALA A 315 15.84 -10.73 15.08
CA ALA A 315 15.64 -12.14 14.72
C ALA A 315 14.45 -12.78 15.47
N LEU A 316 14.22 -12.42 16.76
CA LEU A 316 13.04 -12.86 17.49
C LEU A 316 11.73 -12.27 16.91
N LEU A 317 11.74 -11.00 16.48
CA LEU A 317 10.61 -10.39 15.79
C LEU A 317 10.28 -11.14 14.49
N ASP A 318 11.30 -11.42 13.67
CA ASP A 318 11.12 -12.16 12.42
C ASP A 318 10.67 -13.61 12.67
N ALA A 319 11.15 -14.26 13.74
CA ALA A 319 10.68 -15.58 14.16
C ALA A 319 9.19 -15.54 14.55
N ARG A 320 8.76 -14.50 15.27
CA ARG A 320 7.35 -14.36 15.64
C ARG A 320 6.46 -14.11 14.41
N LEU A 321 6.90 -13.27 13.48
CA LEU A 321 6.18 -13.05 12.23
C LEU A 321 6.06 -14.32 11.39
N ALA A 322 7.09 -15.18 11.42
CA ALA A 322 7.04 -16.48 10.75
C ALA A 322 6.05 -17.45 11.43
N GLN A 323 5.98 -17.48 12.77
CA GLN A 323 4.96 -18.27 13.49
C GLN A 323 3.54 -17.80 13.22
N LEU A 324 3.35 -16.50 12.93
CA LEU A 324 2.06 -15.89 12.58
C LEU A 324 1.70 -16.01 11.09
N ASP A 325 2.54 -16.67 10.29
CA ASP A 325 2.38 -16.78 8.83
C ASP A 325 2.30 -15.44 8.10
N ILE A 326 2.90 -14.39 8.67
CA ILE A 326 2.99 -13.06 8.03
C ILE A 326 4.12 -13.01 7.00
N GLN A 327 5.25 -13.63 7.33
CA GLN A 327 6.40 -13.81 6.44
C GLN A 327 7.09 -15.12 6.74
N PRO A 328 7.78 -15.75 5.78
CA PRO A 328 8.60 -16.91 6.06
C PRO A 328 9.81 -16.54 6.91
N TRP A 329 10.40 -17.54 7.57
CA TRP A 329 11.71 -17.37 8.18
C TRP A 329 12.73 -16.92 7.12
N PRO A 330 13.46 -15.81 7.34
CA PRO A 330 14.15 -15.13 6.25
C PRO A 330 15.52 -15.73 5.88
N MET A 331 16.02 -16.74 6.61
CA MET A 331 17.32 -17.39 6.33
C MET A 331 17.19 -18.39 5.16
N ARG A 332 18.18 -18.40 4.30
CA ARG A 332 18.28 -19.26 3.12
C ARG A 332 19.54 -20.13 3.18
N PRO A 333 19.64 -21.23 2.42
CA PRO A 333 20.85 -22.04 2.34
C PRO A 333 22.11 -21.23 1.98
N GLU A 334 22.00 -20.24 1.11
CA GLU A 334 23.10 -19.37 0.70
C GLU A 334 23.65 -18.55 1.89
N ASP A 335 22.80 -18.15 2.82
CA ASP A 335 23.17 -17.38 4.00
C ASP A 335 24.06 -18.24 4.94
N PHE A 336 23.75 -19.52 5.09
CA PHE A 336 24.59 -20.46 5.82
C PHE A 336 25.94 -20.72 5.12
N ALA A 337 25.98 -20.66 3.77
CA ALA A 337 27.24 -20.77 3.04
C ALA A 337 28.18 -19.61 3.37
N ILE A 338 27.66 -18.37 3.45
CA ILE A 338 28.42 -17.17 3.84
C ILE A 338 29.00 -17.32 5.26
N LEU A 339 28.19 -17.77 6.21
CA LEU A 339 28.65 -17.97 7.60
C LEU A 339 29.76 -19.01 7.69
N ARG A 340 29.70 -20.08 6.91
CA ARG A 340 30.74 -21.10 6.84
C ARG A 340 32.05 -20.61 6.21
N GLU A 341 31.95 -19.88 5.13
CA GLU A 341 33.16 -19.31 4.49
C GLU A 341 33.93 -18.40 5.43
N ARG A 342 33.25 -17.83 6.41
CA ARG A 342 33.83 -17.01 7.49
C ARG A 342 34.23 -17.84 8.71
N GLU A 343 34.06 -19.15 8.69
CA GLU A 343 34.35 -20.04 9.84
C GLU A 343 33.62 -19.58 11.12
N PHE A 344 32.35 -19.03 10.94
CA PHE A 344 31.57 -18.50 12.06
C PHE A 344 31.39 -19.56 13.15
N ARG A 345 31.87 -19.22 14.34
CA ARG A 345 31.75 -20.02 15.55
C ARG A 345 30.78 -19.40 16.52
N LEU A 346 29.80 -20.18 16.91
CA LEU A 346 28.72 -19.71 17.77
C LEU A 346 29.24 -19.07 19.07
N PHE A 347 30.29 -19.65 19.64
CA PHE A 347 30.83 -19.26 20.94
C PHE A 347 31.87 -18.12 20.87
N GLU A 348 32.75 -18.13 19.90
CA GLU A 348 33.87 -17.20 19.83
C GLU A 348 33.50 -15.88 19.19
N ASP A 349 32.67 -15.90 18.15
CA ASP A 349 32.42 -14.74 17.31
C ASP A 349 31.25 -13.86 17.82
N THR A 350 30.27 -14.44 18.54
CA THR A 350 29.07 -13.71 18.96
C THR A 350 29.24 -12.90 20.25
N MET A 351 30.29 -13.14 21.04
CA MET A 351 30.45 -12.52 22.36
C MET A 351 30.64 -11.01 22.36
N THR A 352 31.10 -10.43 21.27
CA THR A 352 31.39 -8.99 21.17
C THR A 352 30.75 -8.27 20.00
N SER A 353 30.23 -8.99 19.02
CA SER A 353 29.83 -8.38 17.73
C SER A 353 28.50 -7.63 17.79
N TRP A 354 27.59 -7.92 18.72
CA TRP A 354 26.24 -7.37 18.73
C TRP A 354 25.94 -6.37 19.85
N TYR A 355 26.82 -6.27 20.85
CA TYR A 355 26.58 -5.37 21.97
C TYR A 355 26.63 -3.90 21.51
N GLY A 356 25.57 -3.15 21.81
CA GLY A 356 25.46 -1.74 21.41
C GLY A 356 25.24 -1.50 19.92
N GLN A 357 24.96 -2.56 19.13
CA GLN A 357 24.58 -2.38 17.72
C GLN A 357 23.10 -2.05 17.57
N ALA A 358 22.79 -1.15 16.62
CA ALA A 358 21.44 -0.91 16.16
C ALA A 358 20.87 -2.11 15.36
N PHE A 359 19.63 -2.06 14.95
CA PHE A 359 19.07 -3.01 14.00
C PHE A 359 19.91 -3.04 12.72
N SER A 360 20.18 -4.23 12.24
CA SER A 360 21.04 -4.43 11.08
C SER A 360 20.23 -4.52 9.79
N PRO A 361 20.73 -3.94 8.69
CA PRO A 361 20.15 -4.15 7.38
C PRO A 361 20.07 -5.65 7.08
N ARG A 362 19.03 -6.03 6.37
CA ARG A 362 18.84 -7.44 5.96
C ARG A 362 20.06 -7.96 5.20
N ARG A 363 20.55 -9.13 5.59
CA ARG A 363 21.76 -9.80 5.07
C ARG A 363 23.08 -9.12 5.35
N ASP A 364 23.10 -8.09 6.17
CA ASP A 364 24.35 -7.69 6.82
C ASP A 364 24.85 -8.79 7.75
N MET A 365 26.14 -8.79 8.09
CA MET A 365 26.75 -9.89 8.85
C MET A 365 26.11 -10.05 10.23
N ALA A 366 25.91 -8.96 10.97
CA ALA A 366 25.27 -9.04 12.28
C ALA A 366 23.83 -9.58 12.20
N TRP A 367 23.12 -9.25 11.10
CA TRP A 367 21.80 -9.82 10.82
C TRP A 367 21.88 -11.33 10.56
N LEU A 368 22.80 -11.76 9.67
CA LEU A 368 23.00 -13.19 9.34
C LEU A 368 23.33 -14.03 10.58
N GLU A 369 24.28 -13.59 11.37
CA GLU A 369 24.70 -14.24 12.59
C GLU A 369 23.55 -14.36 13.59
N ALA A 370 22.83 -13.25 13.87
CA ALA A 370 21.73 -13.23 14.82
C ALA A 370 20.58 -14.15 14.40
N HIS A 371 20.18 -14.11 13.11
CA HIS A 371 19.13 -14.98 12.59
C HIS A 371 19.55 -16.45 12.59
N ALA A 372 20.78 -16.76 12.22
CA ALA A 372 21.29 -18.12 12.28
C ALA A 372 21.28 -18.69 13.71
N VAL A 373 21.67 -17.86 14.69
CA VAL A 373 21.65 -18.23 16.11
C VAL A 373 20.23 -18.46 16.62
N VAL A 374 19.32 -17.53 16.37
CA VAL A 374 17.92 -17.69 16.79
C VAL A 374 17.27 -18.89 16.10
N GLY A 375 17.52 -19.09 14.80
CA GLY A 375 17.03 -20.26 14.06
C GLY A 375 17.57 -21.58 14.62
N PHE A 376 18.85 -21.62 14.98
CA PHE A 376 19.47 -22.77 15.65
C PHE A 376 18.81 -23.07 17.00
N LEU A 377 18.66 -22.06 17.85
CA LEU A 377 18.05 -22.21 19.16
C LEU A 377 16.58 -22.67 19.05
N LEU A 378 15.82 -22.13 18.12
CA LEU A 378 14.44 -22.58 17.84
C LEU A 378 14.40 -24.03 17.34
N ALA A 379 15.38 -24.46 16.54
CA ALA A 379 15.47 -25.87 16.12
C ALA A 379 15.74 -26.81 17.29
N GLN A 380 16.46 -26.35 18.33
CA GLN A 380 16.69 -27.12 19.56
C GLN A 380 15.48 -27.11 20.52
N ASN A 381 14.72 -25.99 20.55
CA ASN A 381 13.56 -25.82 21.42
C ASN A 381 12.41 -25.12 20.64
N PRO A 382 11.65 -25.87 19.81
CA PRO A 382 10.58 -25.29 18.98
C PRO A 382 9.44 -24.66 19.78
N ASP A 383 9.22 -25.10 21.01
CA ASP A 383 8.13 -24.66 21.89
C ASP A 383 8.54 -23.47 22.79
N ALA A 384 9.71 -22.87 22.55
CA ALA A 384 10.19 -21.76 23.34
C ALA A 384 9.24 -20.55 23.27
N ASP A 385 8.95 -19.95 24.42
CA ASP A 385 8.16 -18.72 24.52
C ASP A 385 8.99 -17.50 24.08
N LEU A 386 8.76 -17.05 22.86
CA LEU A 386 9.48 -15.90 22.27
C LEU A 386 9.26 -14.60 23.04
N ALA A 387 8.07 -14.38 23.63
CA ALA A 387 7.80 -13.17 24.43
C ALA A 387 8.64 -13.16 25.71
N MET A 388 8.71 -14.29 26.40
CA MET A 388 9.59 -14.45 27.57
C MET A 388 11.06 -14.26 27.20
N LEU A 389 11.49 -14.78 26.06
CA LEU A 389 12.87 -14.67 25.61
C LEU A 389 13.24 -13.24 25.24
N ALA A 390 12.33 -12.51 24.56
CA ALA A 390 12.52 -11.10 24.27
C ALA A 390 12.63 -10.25 25.55
N ALA A 391 11.76 -10.49 26.55
CA ALA A 391 11.84 -9.83 27.85
C ALA A 391 13.16 -10.10 28.57
N ARG A 392 13.59 -11.36 28.61
CA ARG A 392 14.86 -11.75 29.24
C ARG A 392 16.09 -11.24 28.52
N LEU A 393 16.04 -11.05 27.20
CA LEU A 393 17.14 -10.48 26.43
C LEU A 393 17.47 -9.06 26.91
N ASN A 394 16.46 -8.29 27.35
CA ASN A 394 16.64 -6.95 27.95
C ASN A 394 17.37 -6.98 29.31
N GLU A 395 17.26 -8.09 30.04
CA GLU A 395 17.77 -8.22 31.41
C GLU A 395 19.10 -8.96 31.47
N SER A 396 19.49 -9.63 30.38
CA SER A 396 20.66 -10.49 30.34
C SER A 396 21.95 -9.69 30.22
N PRO A 397 22.93 -9.91 31.13
CA PRO A 397 24.21 -9.21 31.08
C PRO A 397 25.07 -9.62 29.88
N ASN A 398 24.82 -10.79 29.34
CA ASN A 398 25.38 -11.25 28.08
C ASN A 398 24.44 -12.27 27.41
N TYR A 399 24.63 -12.42 26.12
CA TYR A 399 23.82 -13.28 25.29
C TYR A 399 23.92 -14.79 25.64
N TRP A 400 25.01 -15.28 26.25
CA TRP A 400 25.15 -16.68 26.61
C TRP A 400 24.18 -17.11 27.71
N PHE A 401 24.00 -16.30 28.74
CA PHE A 401 23.00 -16.59 29.75
C PHE A 401 21.62 -16.67 29.15
N TRP A 402 21.33 -15.77 28.23
CA TRP A 402 20.05 -15.75 27.49
C TRP A 402 19.90 -17.01 26.59
N ALA A 403 20.98 -17.47 25.90
CA ALA A 403 20.94 -18.66 25.06
C ALA A 403 20.70 -19.94 25.88
N PHE A 404 21.28 -20.05 27.07
CA PHE A 404 21.02 -21.18 27.99
C PHE A 404 19.58 -21.15 28.53
N ASP A 405 19.03 -19.96 28.82
CA ASP A 405 17.61 -19.81 29.17
C ASP A 405 16.71 -20.25 28.03
N PHE A 406 17.13 -19.98 26.78
CA PHE A 406 16.40 -20.38 25.58
C PHE A 406 16.40 -21.91 25.43
N LEU A 407 17.53 -22.55 25.61
CA LEU A 407 17.67 -24.01 25.53
C LEU A 407 16.93 -24.73 26.66
N GLY A 408 16.70 -24.06 27.78
CA GLY A 408 16.13 -24.66 28.99
C GLY A 408 17.12 -25.58 29.69
N GLU A 409 18.36 -25.66 29.23
CA GLU A 409 19.42 -26.52 29.79
C GLU A 409 20.77 -25.80 29.73
N ARG A 410 21.68 -26.22 30.62
CA ARG A 410 23.07 -25.79 30.59
C ARG A 410 23.91 -26.89 29.97
N ILE A 411 24.38 -26.65 28.75
CA ILE A 411 25.30 -27.54 28.03
C ILE A 411 26.70 -26.93 27.97
N GLY A 412 27.72 -27.79 27.83
CA GLY A 412 29.09 -27.31 27.69
C GLY A 412 29.33 -26.66 26.32
N ASP A 413 30.26 -25.71 26.26
CA ASP A 413 30.58 -24.94 25.05
C ASP A 413 30.88 -25.83 23.84
N ARG A 414 31.62 -26.93 24.07
CA ARG A 414 31.94 -27.88 23.01
C ARG A 414 30.71 -28.60 22.46
N GLU A 415 29.81 -29.03 23.34
CA GLU A 415 28.57 -29.70 22.92
C GLU A 415 27.66 -28.74 22.16
N LEU A 416 27.56 -27.47 22.60
CA LEU A 416 26.81 -26.44 21.92
C LEU A 416 27.37 -26.19 20.52
N GLU A 417 28.69 -26.08 20.39
CA GLU A 417 29.36 -25.89 19.09
C GLU A 417 29.18 -27.10 18.16
N GLU A 418 29.25 -28.34 18.69
CA GLU A 418 28.98 -29.56 17.92
C GLU A 418 27.53 -29.57 17.39
N ARG A 419 26.54 -29.19 18.21
CA ARG A 419 25.12 -29.07 17.79
C ARG A 419 24.92 -27.95 16.75
N TRP A 420 25.61 -26.81 16.93
CA TRP A 420 25.58 -25.72 15.94
C TRP A 420 26.13 -26.17 14.58
N GLN A 421 27.28 -26.81 14.55
CA GLN A 421 27.89 -27.30 13.31
C GLN A 421 26.97 -28.30 12.58
N ALA A 422 26.32 -29.19 13.32
CA ALA A 422 25.34 -30.11 12.76
C ALA A 422 24.10 -29.38 12.17
N TYR A 423 23.61 -28.35 12.85
CA TYR A 423 22.52 -27.54 12.37
C TYR A 423 22.89 -26.75 11.09
N ALA A 424 24.04 -26.08 11.09
CA ALA A 424 24.53 -25.31 9.94
C ALA A 424 24.78 -26.21 8.72
N GLU A 425 25.18 -27.48 8.96
CA GLU A 425 25.35 -28.45 7.89
C GLU A 425 24.03 -28.96 7.32
N ALA A 426 23.04 -29.17 8.17
CA ALA A 426 21.70 -29.62 7.75
C ALA A 426 20.90 -28.56 6.96
N ASN A 427 21.27 -27.30 7.06
CA ASN A 427 20.61 -26.17 6.38
C ASN A 427 21.40 -25.66 5.15
N ARG A 428 22.15 -26.55 4.52
CA ARG A 428 22.88 -26.28 3.27
C ARG A 428 21.95 -26.11 2.08
#